data_d66f258b6b85a9522b508277f93c1ebf
#
_entry.id   d66f258b6b85a9522b508277f93c1ebf
#
_cell.length_a   1.000
_cell.length_b   1.000
_cell.length_c   1.000
_cell.angle_alpha   90.00
_cell.angle_beta   90.00
_cell.angle_gamma   90.00
#
_symmetry.space_group_name_H-M   'P 1'
#
loop_
_entity.id
_entity.type
_entity.pdbx_description
1 polymer ?
#
loop_
_entity_poly.entity_id
_entity_poly.type
_entity_poly.pdbx_seq_one_letter_code
_entity_poly.pdbx_strand_id
1 'polypeptide(L)' 'MLTPKDQLLTSHEEFRRLAQEHTQYAQRLDTLTQKRYLSEDEKLEEVRIKKLKLRLKDQMESIEREYRQQYGVNVA' A
#
# COMPACT_ATOMS: atom_id res chain seq x y z
N MET A 1 -6.88 -15.23 -15.20
CA MET A 1 -5.90 -15.78 -14.25
C MET A 1 -5.52 -14.71 -13.23
N LEU A 2 -5.62 -15.06 -11.97
CA LEU A 2 -5.29 -14.11 -10.89
C LEU A 2 -3.78 -13.95 -10.75
N THR A 3 -3.34 -12.72 -10.57
CA THR A 3 -1.95 -12.44 -10.23
C THR A 3 -1.68 -12.85 -8.79
N PRO A 4 -0.41 -13.02 -8.38
CA PRO A 4 -0.11 -13.27 -6.97
C PRO A 4 -0.71 -12.21 -6.05
N LYS A 5 -0.72 -10.97 -6.49
CA LYS A 5 -1.31 -9.87 -5.72
C LYS A 5 -2.81 -10.06 -5.53
N ASP A 6 -3.52 -10.45 -6.59
CA ASP A 6 -4.96 -10.69 -6.52
C ASP A 6 -5.27 -11.86 -5.58
N GLN A 7 -4.47 -12.91 -5.64
CA GLN A 7 -4.64 -14.06 -4.76
C GLN A 7 -4.43 -13.67 -3.30
N LEU A 8 -3.43 -12.83 -3.02
CA LEU A 8 -3.18 -12.35 -1.67
C LEU A 8 -4.32 -11.49 -1.16
N LEU A 9 -4.91 -10.66 -2.01
CA LEU A 9 -6.03 -9.82 -1.63
C LEU A 9 -7.26 -10.64 -1.23
N THR A 10 -7.43 -11.82 -1.81
CA THR A 10 -8.58 -12.67 -1.50
C THR A 10 -8.32 -13.65 -0.35
N SER A 11 -7.09 -14.07 -0.13
CA SER A 11 -6.80 -15.16 0.81
C SER A 11 -5.89 -14.77 1.97
N HIS A 12 -5.17 -13.67 1.88
CA HIS A 12 -4.21 -13.26 2.91
C HIS A 12 -4.76 -12.06 3.67
N GLU A 13 -5.21 -12.29 4.89
CA GLU A 13 -5.88 -11.26 5.67
C GLU A 13 -4.99 -10.05 5.95
N GLU A 14 -3.75 -10.29 6.35
CA GLU A 14 -2.82 -9.20 6.64
C GLU A 14 -2.54 -8.37 5.41
N PHE A 15 -2.31 -9.01 4.27
CA PHE A 15 -2.07 -8.30 3.01
C PHE A 15 -3.26 -7.44 2.64
N ARG A 16 -4.47 -7.97 2.79
CA ARG A 16 -5.70 -7.23 2.49
C ARG A 16 -5.84 -6.00 3.39
N ARG A 17 -5.52 -6.15 4.67
CA ARG A 17 -5.57 -5.03 5.61
C ARG A 17 -4.57 -3.95 5.23
N LEU A 18 -3.34 -4.33 4.89
CA LEU A 18 -2.32 -3.38 4.44
C LEU A 18 -2.76 -2.67 3.17
N ALA A 19 -3.37 -3.39 2.25
CA ALA A 19 -3.87 -2.80 1.01
C ALA A 19 -4.97 -1.78 1.27
N GLN A 20 -5.87 -2.08 2.21
CA GLN A 20 -6.93 -1.16 2.58
C GLN A 20 -6.37 0.11 3.22
N GLU A 21 -5.41 -0.02 4.12
CA GLU A 21 -4.75 1.12 4.74
C GLU A 21 -4.04 1.97 3.68
N HIS A 22 -3.34 1.32 2.76
CA HIS A 22 -2.66 2.02 1.68
C HIS A 22 -3.66 2.83 0.83
N THR A 23 -4.80 2.25 0.53
CA THR A 23 -5.84 2.92 -0.23
C THR A 23 -6.38 4.15 0.52
N GLN A 24 -6.60 4.01 1.83
CA GLN A 24 -7.08 5.12 2.65
C GLN A 24 -6.09 6.29 2.66
N TYR A 25 -4.82 5.99 2.84
CA TYR A 25 -3.79 7.02 2.80
C TYR A 25 -3.66 7.64 1.41
N ALA A 26 -3.79 6.84 0.37
CA ALA A 26 -3.74 7.35 -1.00
C ALA A 26 -4.89 8.32 -1.26
N GLN A 27 -6.09 8.01 -0.77
CA GLN A 27 -7.25 8.89 -0.92
C GLN A 27 -7.06 10.19 -0.15
N ARG A 28 -6.54 10.11 1.07
CA ARG A 28 -6.28 11.31 1.87
C ARG A 28 -5.22 12.18 1.22
N LEU A 29 -4.15 11.56 0.74
CA LEU A 29 -3.09 12.29 0.05
C LEU A 29 -3.62 12.99 -1.20
N ASP A 30 -4.48 12.31 -1.96
CA ASP A 30 -5.09 12.89 -3.14
C ASP A 30 -5.93 14.12 -2.77
N THR A 31 -6.69 14.04 -1.70
CA THR A 31 -7.46 15.16 -1.18
C THR A 31 -6.56 16.35 -0.86
N LEU A 32 -5.43 16.09 -0.19
CA LEU A 32 -4.49 17.14 0.17
C LEU A 32 -3.84 17.78 -1.07
N THR A 33 -3.50 16.96 -2.07
CA THR A 33 -2.84 17.49 -3.28
C THR A 33 -3.79 18.32 -4.13
N GLN A 34 -5.10 18.10 -4.00
CA GLN A 34 -6.09 18.91 -4.72
C GLN A 34 -6.32 20.27 -4.10
N LYS A 35 -5.88 20.47 -2.86
CA LYS A 35 -6.03 21.76 -2.20
C LYS A 35 -5.03 22.77 -2.76
N ARG A 36 -5.51 24.00 -2.95
CA ARG A 36 -4.69 25.06 -3.47
C ARG A 36 -3.63 25.50 -2.46
N TYR A 37 -4.01 25.52 -1.18
CA TYR A 37 -3.12 25.88 -0.08
C TYR A 37 -3.27 24.87 1.04
N LEU A 38 -2.14 24.44 1.61
CA LEU A 38 -2.14 23.56 2.76
C LEU A 38 -1.77 24.36 4.00
N SER A 39 -2.46 24.08 5.10
CA SER A 39 -2.04 24.58 6.41
C SER A 39 -0.73 23.89 6.82
N GLU A 40 -0.08 24.42 7.86
CA GLU A 40 1.13 23.79 8.37
C GLU A 40 0.86 22.36 8.83
N ASP A 41 -0.27 22.13 9.50
CA ASP A 41 -0.66 20.79 9.93
C ASP A 41 -0.89 19.85 8.73
N GLU A 42 -1.50 20.37 7.68
CA GLU A 42 -1.74 19.57 6.48
C GLU A 42 -0.44 19.24 5.76
N LYS A 43 0.53 20.14 5.76
CA LYS A 43 1.84 19.86 5.18
C LYS A 43 2.55 18.75 5.94
N LEU A 44 2.45 18.77 7.26
CA LEU A 44 3.01 17.70 8.10
C LEU A 44 2.30 16.38 7.85
N GLU A 45 0.98 16.42 7.72
CA GLU A 45 0.19 15.23 7.41
C GLU A 45 0.61 14.63 6.07
N GLU A 46 0.80 15.47 5.06
CA GLU A 46 1.24 15.01 3.74
C GLU A 46 2.55 14.24 3.82
N VAL A 47 3.53 14.78 4.55
CA VAL A 47 4.83 14.11 4.72
C VAL A 47 4.65 12.77 5.43
N ARG A 48 3.86 12.74 6.49
CA ARG A 48 3.61 11.51 7.26
C ARG A 48 2.94 10.44 6.41
N ILE A 49 1.93 10.84 5.64
CA ILE A 49 1.20 9.91 4.80
C ILE A 49 2.10 9.29 3.74
N LYS A 50 2.96 10.11 3.12
CA LYS A 50 3.90 9.60 2.12
C LYS A 50 4.83 8.55 2.71
N LYS A 51 5.32 8.79 3.93
CA LYS A 51 6.17 7.81 4.63
C LYS A 51 5.41 6.54 4.98
N LEU A 52 4.18 6.68 5.47
CA LEU A 52 3.34 5.54 5.82
C LEU A 52 2.98 4.71 4.60
N LYS A 53 2.64 5.34 3.49
CA LYS A 53 2.37 4.63 2.24
C LYS A 53 3.58 3.82 1.79
N LEU A 54 4.76 4.41 1.84
CA LEU A 54 5.98 3.72 1.45
C LEU A 54 6.21 2.50 2.35
N ARG A 55 6.03 2.67 3.66
CA ARG A 55 6.20 1.57 4.62
C ARG A 55 5.20 0.44 4.35
N LEU A 56 3.94 0.79 4.10
CA LEU A 56 2.92 -0.21 3.77
C LEU A 56 3.24 -0.94 2.48
N LYS A 57 3.70 -0.20 1.48
CA LYS A 57 4.09 -0.78 0.21
C LYS A 57 5.23 -1.78 0.39
N ASP A 58 6.24 -1.42 1.19
CA ASP A 58 7.37 -2.30 1.46
C ASP A 58 6.91 -3.59 2.16
N GLN A 59 5.99 -3.47 3.11
CA GLN A 59 5.43 -4.63 3.79
C GLN A 59 4.65 -5.53 2.83
N MET A 60 3.85 -4.92 1.96
CA MET A 60 3.09 -5.66 0.97
C MET A 60 4.00 -6.38 -0.02
N GLU A 61 5.06 -5.72 -0.46
CA GLU A 61 6.04 -6.32 -1.36
C GLU A 61 6.75 -7.50 -0.70
N SER A 62 7.04 -7.39 0.59
CA SER A 62 7.67 -8.48 1.34
C SER A 62 6.77 -9.71 1.38
N ILE A 63 5.48 -9.52 1.66
CA ILE A 63 4.52 -10.62 1.67
C ILE A 63 4.39 -11.24 0.28
N GLU A 64 4.32 -10.39 -0.74
CA GLU A 64 4.21 -10.83 -2.12
C GLU A 64 5.42 -11.66 -2.55
N ARG A 65 6.60 -11.24 -2.12
CA ARG A 65 7.84 -11.95 -2.41
C ARG A 65 7.86 -13.32 -1.75
N GLU A 66 7.47 -13.38 -0.47
CA GLU A 66 7.38 -14.65 0.24
C GLU A 66 6.38 -15.59 -0.43
N TYR A 67 5.25 -15.07 -0.85
CA TYR A 67 4.24 -15.85 -1.55
C TYR A 67 4.81 -16.47 -2.83
N ARG A 68 5.53 -15.68 -3.62
CA ARG A 68 6.13 -16.18 -4.86
C ARG A 68 7.16 -17.27 -4.59
N GLN A 69 7.97 -17.11 -3.56
CA GLN A 69 8.97 -18.11 -3.21
C GLN A 69 8.32 -19.40 -2.73
N GLN A 70 7.27 -19.26 -1.91
CA GLN A 70 6.62 -20.40 -1.27
C GLN A 70 5.82 -21.24 -2.26
N TYR A 71 5.20 -20.62 -3.23
CA TYR A 71 4.32 -21.30 -4.16
C TYR A 71 4.93 -21.50 -5.54
N GLY A 72 6.22 -21.22 -5.70
CA GLY A 72 6.92 -21.44 -6.94
C GLY A 72 6.43 -20.58 -8.09
N VAL A 73 5.79 -19.46 -7.79
CA VAL A 73 5.41 -18.50 -8.81
C VAL A 73 6.69 -17.79 -9.22
N ASN A 74 7.49 -18.48 -9.95
CA ASN A 74 8.79 -18.00 -10.33
C ASN A 74 8.75 -17.54 -11.77
N VAL A 75 9.24 -16.36 -11.97
CA VAL A 75 9.28 -15.75 -13.29
C VAL A 75 10.72 -15.82 -13.81
N ALA A 76 11.34 -16.91 -13.57
CA ALA A 76 12.73 -17.05 -13.96
C ALA A 76 12.97 -16.63 -15.40
#